data_207a6a616ba565f446b50b591cbab497
#
_entry.id   207a6a616ba565f446b50b591cbab497
#
_cell.length_a   1.000
_cell.length_b   1.000
_cell.length_c   1.000
_cell.angle_alpha   90.00
_cell.angle_beta   90.00
_cell.angle_gamma   90.00
#
_symmetry.space_group_name_H-M   'P 1'
#
loop_
_entity.id
_entity.type
_entity.pdbx_description
1 polymer ?
#
loop_
_entity_poly.entity_id
_entity_poly.type
_entity_poly.pdbx_seq_one_letter_code
_entity_poly.pdbx_strand_id
1 'polypeptide(L)' 'MFEKIKRFFNLHLYTKKQIHQFAEKGVITKEQYKLITGEDY' A
#
# COMPACT_ATOMS: atom_id res chain seq x y z
N MET A 1 -11.19 0.16 0.83
CA MET A 1 -10.02 -0.28 0.04
C MET A 1 -8.73 -0.07 0.78
N PHE A 2 -8.46 1.17 1.19
CA PHE A 2 -7.19 1.48 1.85
C PHE A 2 -6.95 0.64 3.11
N GLU A 3 -7.95 0.53 3.98
CA GLU A 3 -7.77 -0.19 5.24
C GLU A 3 -7.54 -1.68 5.05
N LYS A 4 -8.20 -2.28 4.05
CA LYS A 4 -7.97 -3.69 3.74
C LYS A 4 -6.56 -3.91 3.22
N ILE A 5 -6.10 -3.04 2.35
CA ILE A 5 -4.75 -3.13 1.80
C ILE A 5 -3.72 -2.98 2.91
N LYS A 6 -3.94 -2.02 3.81
CA LYS A 6 -3.05 -1.82 4.95
C LYS A 6 -3.01 -3.05 5.85
N ARG A 7 -4.18 -3.63 6.14
CA ARG A 7 -4.26 -4.83 6.97
C ARG A 7 -3.52 -5.99 6.32
N PHE A 8 -3.74 -6.20 5.01
CA PHE A 8 -3.10 -7.30 4.31
C PHE A 8 -1.59 -7.12 4.23
N PHE A 9 -1.13 -5.89 4.09
CA PHE A 9 0.30 -5.62 4.13
C PHE A 9 0.87 -5.97 5.52
N ASN A 10 0.18 -5.57 6.58
CA ASN A 10 0.62 -5.88 7.95
C ASN A 10 0.64 -7.37 8.22
N LEU A 11 -0.22 -8.14 7.55
CA LEU A 11 -0.26 -9.59 7.66
C LEU A 11 0.74 -10.28 6.71
N HIS A 12 1.54 -9.49 5.99
CA HIS A 12 2.53 -9.97 5.02
C HIS A 12 1.91 -10.69 3.83
N LEU A 13 0.64 -10.40 3.53
CA LEU A 13 -0.02 -10.93 2.35
C LEU A 13 0.33 -10.17 1.09
N TYR A 14 0.74 -8.91 1.21
CA TYR A 14 1.20 -8.07 0.11
C TYR A 14 2.62 -7.61 0.37
N THR A 15 3.41 -7.51 -0.70
CA THR A 15 4.76 -6.95 -0.62
C THR A 15 4.70 -5.44 -0.89
N LYS A 16 5.78 -4.73 -0.55
CA LYS A 16 5.89 -3.30 -0.86
C LYS A 16 5.73 -3.04 -2.35
N LYS A 17 6.25 -3.93 -3.18
CA LYS A 17 6.14 -3.82 -4.63
C LYS A 17 4.68 -3.86 -5.07
N GLN A 18 3.88 -4.73 -4.47
CA GLN A 18 2.46 -4.81 -4.77
C GLN A 18 1.72 -3.55 -4.33
N ILE A 19 2.05 -3.02 -3.16
CA ILE A 19 1.47 -1.76 -2.69
C ILE A 19 1.84 -0.61 -3.62
N HIS A 20 3.08 -0.59 -4.09
CA HIS A 20 3.52 0.40 -5.06
C HIS A 20 2.70 0.32 -6.36
N GLN A 21 2.42 -0.88 -6.83
CA GLN A 21 1.59 -1.08 -8.01
C GLN A 21 0.16 -0.58 -7.78
N PHE A 22 -0.39 -0.76 -6.60
CA PHE A 22 -1.70 -0.22 -6.29
C PHE A 22 -1.72 1.31 -6.41
N ALA A 23 -0.67 1.96 -5.95
CA ALA A 23 -0.55 3.41 -6.09
C ALA A 23 -0.43 3.82 -7.56
N GLU A 24 0.32 3.06 -8.35
CA GLU A 24 0.46 3.34 -9.78
C GLU A 24 -0.86 3.22 -10.52
N LYS A 25 -1.70 2.27 -10.11
CA LYS A 25 -3.01 2.06 -10.73
C LYS A 25 -4.08 3.02 -10.22
N GLY A 26 -3.74 3.85 -9.23
CA GLY A 26 -4.70 4.79 -8.66
C GLY A 26 -5.64 4.18 -7.64
N VAL A 27 -5.38 2.97 -7.19
CA VAL A 27 -6.19 2.32 -6.16
C VAL A 27 -5.96 3.02 -4.82
N ILE A 28 -4.72 3.43 -4.56
CA ILE A 28 -4.35 4.22 -3.40
C ILE A 28 -3.51 5.40 -3.86
N THR A 29 -3.37 6.40 -2.98
CA THR A 29 -2.53 7.55 -3.27
C THR A 29 -1.10 7.32 -2.77
N LYS A 30 -0.17 8.19 -3.19
CA LYS A 30 1.20 8.13 -2.71
C LYS A 30 1.26 8.33 -1.20
N GLU A 31 0.42 9.20 -0.68
CA GLU A 31 0.35 9.41 0.76
C GLU A 31 -0.12 8.16 1.49
N GLN A 32 -1.10 7.48 0.92
CA GLN A 32 -1.58 6.22 1.48
C GLN A 32 -0.51 5.14 1.41
N TYR A 33 0.27 5.11 0.34
CA TYR A 33 1.40 4.20 0.25
C TYR A 33 2.34 4.39 1.44
N LYS A 34 2.68 5.64 1.74
CA LYS A 34 3.56 5.95 2.87
C LYS A 34 2.94 5.51 4.20
N LEU A 35 1.64 5.72 4.36
CA LEU A 35 0.93 5.31 5.57
C LEU A 35 0.93 3.79 5.74
N ILE A 36 0.87 3.06 4.64
CA ILE A 36 0.83 1.60 4.67
C ILE A 36 2.21 1.02 4.92
N THR A 37 3.20 1.46 4.17
CA THR A 37 4.54 0.86 4.18
C THR A 37 5.51 1.55 5.13
N GLY A 38 5.21 2.79 5.52
CA GLY A 38 6.12 3.58 6.33
C GLY A 38 7.27 4.19 5.54
N GLU A 39 7.25 4.07 4.23
CA GLU A 39 8.31 4.58 3.35
C GLU A 39 7.71 5.50 2.30
N ASP A 40 8.53 6.46 1.83
CA ASP A 40 8.12 7.36 0.77
C ASP A 40 7.94 6.60 -0.54
N TYR A 41 6.92 7.03 -1.30
CA TYR A 41 6.69 6.45 -2.62
C TYR A 41 7.86 6.78 -3.54
#